data_853c6eff12ae0e77302166cce0b4b77f
#
_entry.id   853c6eff12ae0e77302166cce0b4b77f
#
_cell.length_a   1.000
_cell.length_b   1.000
_cell.length_c   1.000
_cell.angle_alpha   90.00
_cell.angle_beta   90.00
_cell.angle_gamma   90.00
#
_symmetry.space_group_name_H-M   'P 1'
#
loop_
_entity.id
_entity.type
_entity.pdbx_description
1 polymer ?
#
loop_
_entity_poly.entity_id
_entity_poly.type
_entity_poly.pdbx_seq_one_letter_code
_entity_poly.pdbx_strand_id
1 'polypeptide(L)'
;MLTLHRVRAVRLAPAEDPEGAEPLPGYAVVVDGDRLAAVGPYEELLAAYGDRARIREWDGTLTPGRHEPDGAALLEATYHPDPREAAELGTEPLTGAALAALPMTEVRWGASARRGLQRLLALGTTTLAGPFTHPAVRTAVQRSGIRQTPRTPRPSPARAGGAAEAPSHSLAPGAPADFAVFAPDGSCLATVLAGRLVHRRR
;
A
#
# COMPACT_ATOMS: atom_id res chain seq x y z
N MET A 1 -19.26 -1.04 7.86
CA MET A 1 -19.67 0.36 7.60
C MET A 1 -19.47 0.63 6.14
N LEU A 2 -20.55 0.94 5.44
CA LEU A 2 -20.52 1.13 3.99
C LEU A 2 -19.90 2.48 3.62
N THR A 3 -18.95 2.48 2.69
CA THR A 3 -18.30 3.71 2.19
C THR A 3 -18.24 3.68 0.67
N LEU A 4 -18.74 4.73 0.02
CA LEU A 4 -18.63 4.95 -1.41
C LEU A 4 -17.48 5.93 -1.69
N HIS A 5 -16.47 5.46 -2.41
CA HIS A 5 -15.33 6.26 -2.82
C HIS A 5 -15.56 6.78 -4.24
N ARG A 6 -15.85 8.09 -4.35
CA ARG A 6 -15.90 8.82 -5.60
C ARG A 6 -14.52 9.28 -5.99
N VAL A 7 -14.09 9.00 -7.19
CA VAL A 7 -12.75 9.33 -7.71
C VAL A 7 -12.86 9.85 -9.15
N ARG A 8 -11.80 10.39 -9.73
CA ARG A 8 -11.77 10.76 -11.16
C ARG A 8 -11.86 9.53 -12.06
N ALA A 9 -11.14 8.46 -11.69
CA ALA A 9 -11.13 7.21 -12.43
C ALA A 9 -10.76 6.04 -11.50
N VAL A 10 -11.12 4.84 -11.90
CA VAL A 10 -10.71 3.58 -11.24
C VAL A 10 -9.88 2.77 -12.22
N ARG A 11 -8.72 2.30 -11.80
CA ARG A 11 -7.93 1.30 -12.50
C ARG A 11 -8.14 -0.04 -11.81
N LEU A 12 -8.62 -1.05 -12.54
CA LEU A 12 -9.03 -2.32 -11.94
C LEU A 12 -7.86 -3.25 -11.60
N ALA A 13 -6.76 -3.14 -12.36
CA ALA A 13 -5.57 -3.96 -12.17
C ALA A 13 -4.33 -3.08 -11.92
N PRO A 14 -3.22 -3.64 -11.38
CA PRO A 14 -1.95 -2.94 -11.28
C PRO A 14 -1.48 -2.37 -12.61
N ALA A 15 -0.65 -1.31 -12.56
CA ALA A 15 -0.18 -0.64 -13.78
C ALA A 15 0.70 -1.53 -14.68
N GLU A 16 1.26 -2.59 -14.11
CA GLU A 16 2.07 -3.60 -14.79
C GLU A 16 1.25 -4.62 -15.58
N ASP A 17 -0.08 -4.66 -15.36
CA ASP A 17 -0.99 -5.56 -16.07
C ASP A 17 -1.58 -4.84 -17.30
N PRO A 18 -1.22 -5.26 -18.53
CA PRO A 18 -1.66 -4.57 -19.75
C PRO A 18 -3.18 -4.66 -20.00
N GLU A 19 -3.86 -5.70 -19.50
CA GLU A 19 -5.30 -5.89 -19.75
C GLU A 19 -6.19 -5.06 -18.82
N GLY A 20 -5.69 -4.66 -17.66
CA GLY A 20 -6.43 -3.87 -16.67
C GLY A 20 -5.87 -2.47 -16.42
N ALA A 21 -4.92 -2.03 -17.26
CA ALA A 21 -4.11 -0.84 -17.01
C ALA A 21 -4.83 0.49 -17.29
N GLU A 22 -5.85 0.53 -18.12
CA GLU A 22 -6.54 1.78 -18.45
C GLU A 22 -7.48 2.24 -17.33
N PRO A 23 -7.33 3.49 -16.86
CA PRO A 23 -8.28 4.06 -15.90
C PRO A 23 -9.67 4.20 -16.52
N LEU A 24 -10.70 3.81 -15.79
CA LEU A 24 -12.12 3.94 -16.14
C LEU A 24 -12.67 5.25 -15.54
N PRO A 25 -12.86 6.31 -16.34
CA PRO A 25 -13.39 7.58 -15.85
C PRO A 25 -14.84 7.43 -15.36
N GLY A 26 -15.20 8.19 -14.32
CA GLY A 26 -16.55 8.17 -13.77
C GLY A 26 -16.92 6.91 -12.97
N TYR A 27 -15.98 5.98 -12.81
CA TYR A 27 -16.14 4.82 -11.93
C TYR A 27 -15.91 5.18 -10.47
N ALA A 28 -16.50 4.38 -9.59
CA ALA A 28 -16.38 4.48 -8.14
C ALA A 28 -16.27 3.09 -7.51
N VAL A 29 -15.96 3.05 -6.21
CA VAL A 29 -15.81 1.83 -5.45
C VAL A 29 -16.63 1.91 -4.18
N VAL A 30 -17.41 0.87 -3.88
CA VAL A 30 -18.12 0.70 -2.62
C VAL A 30 -17.39 -0.31 -1.75
N VAL A 31 -17.09 0.10 -0.53
CA VAL A 31 -16.45 -0.74 0.49
C VAL A 31 -17.47 -1.09 1.56
N ASP A 32 -17.59 -2.37 1.91
CA ASP A 32 -18.33 -2.84 3.08
C ASP A 32 -17.39 -3.67 3.99
N GLY A 33 -17.19 -3.16 5.19
CA GLY A 33 -16.21 -3.75 6.11
C GLY A 33 -14.80 -3.76 5.53
N ASP A 34 -14.25 -4.95 5.30
CA ASP A 34 -12.90 -5.18 4.76
C ASP A 34 -12.89 -5.58 3.27
N ARG A 35 -14.06 -5.56 2.61
CA ARG A 35 -14.25 -6.03 1.24
C ARG A 35 -14.79 -4.95 0.31
N LEU A 36 -14.49 -5.11 -0.98
CA LEU A 36 -15.14 -4.36 -2.03
C LEU A 36 -16.54 -4.94 -2.26
N ALA A 37 -17.58 -4.14 -2.01
CA ALA A 37 -18.96 -4.54 -2.26
C ALA A 37 -19.34 -4.38 -3.72
N ALA A 38 -18.88 -3.31 -4.36
CA ALA A 38 -19.13 -3.03 -5.78
C ALA A 38 -18.02 -2.14 -6.38
N VAL A 39 -17.84 -2.26 -7.69
CA VAL A 39 -17.02 -1.39 -8.52
C VAL A 39 -17.80 -1.14 -9.80
N GLY A 40 -17.97 0.13 -10.20
CA GLY A 40 -18.78 0.48 -11.37
C GLY A 40 -18.99 1.97 -11.56
N PRO A 41 -19.84 2.39 -12.51
CA PRO A 41 -20.18 3.79 -12.72
C PRO A 41 -20.72 4.45 -11.44
N TYR A 42 -20.24 5.65 -11.15
CA TYR A 42 -20.57 6.36 -9.89
C TYR A 42 -22.08 6.56 -9.72
N GLU A 43 -22.78 6.97 -10.78
CA GLU A 43 -24.22 7.26 -10.70
C GLU A 43 -25.05 6.02 -10.35
N GLU A 44 -24.68 4.85 -10.90
CA GLU A 44 -25.33 3.57 -10.57
C GLU A 44 -25.08 3.18 -9.11
N LEU A 45 -23.83 3.33 -8.64
CA LEU A 45 -23.48 3.02 -7.27
C LEU A 45 -24.10 4.03 -6.29
N LEU A 46 -24.22 5.29 -6.67
CA LEU A 46 -24.88 6.30 -5.87
C LEU A 46 -26.38 5.98 -5.72
N ALA A 47 -27.06 5.59 -6.79
CA ALA A 47 -28.46 5.18 -6.76
C ALA A 47 -28.67 3.93 -5.88
N ALA A 48 -27.74 2.96 -5.93
CA ALA A 48 -27.88 1.70 -5.19
C ALA A 48 -27.48 1.79 -3.71
N TYR A 49 -26.54 2.65 -3.37
CA TYR A 49 -25.88 2.67 -2.05
C TYR A 49 -25.87 4.03 -1.36
N GLY A 50 -26.17 5.14 -2.08
CA GLY A 50 -25.96 6.51 -1.59
C GLY A 50 -26.66 6.84 -0.28
N ASP A 51 -27.89 6.38 -0.08
CA ASP A 51 -28.69 6.66 1.13
C ASP A 51 -28.10 6.07 2.42
N ARG A 52 -27.25 5.04 2.30
CA ARG A 52 -26.71 4.30 3.44
C ARG A 52 -25.19 4.28 3.50
N ALA A 53 -24.50 4.77 2.44
CA ALA A 53 -23.05 4.81 2.37
C ALA A 53 -22.51 6.18 2.77
N ARG A 54 -21.42 6.20 3.50
CA ARG A 54 -20.63 7.41 3.66
C ARG A 54 -19.89 7.70 2.36
N ILE A 55 -20.12 8.86 1.75
CA ILE A 55 -19.40 9.27 0.55
C ILE A 55 -18.05 9.90 0.93
N ARG A 56 -16.99 9.48 0.24
CA ARG A 56 -15.65 10.07 0.29
C ARG A 56 -15.23 10.44 -1.12
N GLU A 57 -14.83 11.70 -1.30
CA GLU A 57 -14.39 12.22 -2.60
C GLU A 57 -12.89 12.42 -2.63
N TRP A 58 -12.28 12.07 -3.77
CA TRP A 58 -10.86 12.17 -4.01
C TRP A 58 -10.59 12.71 -5.41
N ASP A 59 -9.69 13.67 -5.51
CA ASP A 59 -9.27 14.24 -6.79
C ASP A 59 -8.11 13.45 -7.40
N GLY A 60 -8.37 12.18 -7.71
CA GLY A 60 -7.32 11.27 -8.19
C GLY A 60 -7.86 9.98 -8.79
N THR A 61 -6.94 9.11 -9.17
CA THR A 61 -7.22 7.77 -9.68
C THR A 61 -7.07 6.73 -8.56
N LEU A 62 -8.10 5.93 -8.35
CA LEU A 62 -8.08 4.79 -7.44
C LEU A 62 -7.50 3.57 -8.15
N THR A 63 -6.52 2.92 -7.55
CA THR A 63 -5.83 1.75 -8.09
C THR A 63 -5.70 0.66 -7.03
N PRO A 64 -5.44 -0.59 -7.39
CA PRO A 64 -4.93 -1.56 -6.43
C PRO A 64 -3.75 -0.98 -5.65
N GLY A 65 -3.60 -1.37 -4.39
CA GLY A 65 -2.46 -0.93 -3.60
C GLY A 65 -1.15 -1.50 -4.15
N ARG A 66 -0.08 -0.75 -4.00
CA ARG A 66 1.26 -1.15 -4.48
C ARG A 66 1.80 -2.34 -3.71
N HIS A 67 2.55 -3.18 -4.40
CA HIS A 67 3.35 -4.24 -3.82
C HIS A 67 4.81 -3.80 -3.66
N GLU A 68 5.39 -4.04 -2.47
CA GLU A 68 6.80 -3.78 -2.20
C GLU A 68 7.59 -5.10 -2.13
N PRO A 69 8.39 -5.43 -3.15
CA PRO A 69 9.12 -6.69 -3.24
C PRO A 69 10.34 -6.75 -2.31
N ASP A 70 10.89 -5.62 -1.92
CA ASP A 70 12.09 -5.52 -1.10
C ASP A 70 11.78 -5.17 0.37
N GLY A 71 10.59 -5.57 0.85
CA GLY A 71 10.09 -5.24 2.19
C GLY A 71 11.06 -5.58 3.33
N ALA A 72 11.74 -6.72 3.25
CA ALA A 72 12.74 -7.11 4.24
C ALA A 72 13.96 -6.15 4.24
N ALA A 73 14.48 -5.78 3.07
CA ALA A 73 15.59 -4.84 2.96
C ALA A 73 15.21 -3.45 3.52
N LEU A 74 13.99 -2.99 3.22
CA LEU A 74 13.47 -1.70 3.67
C LEU A 74 13.21 -1.64 5.19
N LEU A 75 12.94 -2.77 5.85
CA LEU A 75 12.57 -2.77 7.27
C LEU A 75 13.61 -3.43 8.18
N GLU A 76 14.44 -4.35 7.67
CA GLU A 76 15.45 -5.09 8.45
C GLU A 76 16.90 -4.72 8.11
N ALA A 77 17.14 -4.10 6.94
CA ALA A 77 18.46 -3.60 6.54
C ALA A 77 18.49 -2.08 6.37
N THR A 78 17.48 -1.39 6.91
CA THR A 78 17.34 0.07 6.84
C THR A 78 16.87 0.64 8.17
N TYR A 79 17.54 1.70 8.64
CA TYR A 79 17.08 2.49 9.77
C TYR A 79 16.37 3.74 9.27
N HIS A 80 15.12 3.92 9.70
CA HIS A 80 14.34 5.14 9.46
C HIS A 80 14.50 6.05 10.69
N PRO A 81 15.22 7.20 10.59
CA PRO A 81 15.49 8.06 11.74
C PRO A 81 14.21 8.59 12.38
N ASP A 82 14.26 8.80 13.70
CA ASP A 82 13.23 9.53 14.41
C ASP A 82 13.35 11.03 14.05
N PRO A 83 12.27 11.78 13.89
CA PRO A 83 12.34 13.23 13.69
C PRO A 83 13.13 13.96 14.77
N ARG A 84 13.22 13.41 15.99
CA ARG A 84 14.02 13.94 17.09
C ARG A 84 15.52 13.74 16.88
N GLU A 85 15.93 12.78 16.06
CA GLU A 85 17.32 12.47 15.70
C GLU A 85 17.75 13.20 14.41
N ALA A 86 16.87 14.00 13.79
CA ALA A 86 17.13 14.60 12.49
C ALA A 86 18.35 15.52 12.45
N ALA A 87 18.69 16.17 13.57
CA ALA A 87 19.89 17.00 13.67
C ALA A 87 21.20 16.21 13.58
N GLU A 88 21.21 14.96 14.04
CA GLU A 88 22.39 14.08 14.09
C GLU A 88 22.44 13.11 12.90
N LEU A 89 21.30 12.53 12.56
CA LEU A 89 21.21 11.43 11.60
C LEU A 89 20.58 11.83 10.23
N GLY A 90 20.07 13.06 10.14
CA GLY A 90 19.29 13.47 8.98
C GLY A 90 17.89 12.88 8.96
N THR A 91 17.20 13.06 7.84
CA THR A 91 15.81 12.58 7.63
C THR A 91 15.73 11.38 6.69
N GLU A 92 16.82 11.08 6.00
CA GLU A 92 16.88 10.00 5.03
C GLU A 92 17.15 8.64 5.71
N PRO A 93 16.63 7.55 5.12
CA PRO A 93 16.91 6.21 5.62
C PRO A 93 18.39 5.86 5.59
N LEU A 94 18.91 5.27 6.68
CA LEU A 94 20.30 4.86 6.80
C LEU A 94 20.45 3.37 6.51
N THR A 95 21.45 3.02 5.71
CA THR A 95 21.76 1.64 5.31
C THR A 95 23.28 1.37 5.45
N GLY A 96 23.69 0.11 5.29
CA GLY A 96 25.09 -0.28 5.22
C GLY A 96 25.91 0.21 6.42
N ALA A 97 27.05 0.86 6.17
CA ALA A 97 27.97 1.31 7.22
C ALA A 97 27.33 2.32 8.19
N ALA A 98 26.47 3.21 7.71
CA ALA A 98 25.77 4.18 8.54
C ALA A 98 24.82 3.49 9.55
N LEU A 99 24.10 2.47 9.11
CA LEU A 99 23.27 1.64 9.99
C LEU A 99 24.13 0.84 10.98
N ALA A 100 25.23 0.24 10.51
CA ALA A 100 26.11 -0.58 11.35
C ALA A 100 26.78 0.21 12.50
N ALA A 101 26.95 1.52 12.32
CA ALA A 101 27.49 2.42 13.34
C ALA A 101 26.48 2.76 14.45
N LEU A 102 25.19 2.46 14.27
CA LEU A 102 24.15 2.78 15.23
C LEU A 102 24.03 1.70 16.33
N PRO A 103 23.85 2.09 17.60
CA PRO A 103 23.52 1.14 18.66
C PRO A 103 22.05 0.70 18.52
N MET A 104 21.83 -0.38 17.76
CA MET A 104 20.50 -0.91 17.48
C MET A 104 20.01 -1.83 18.59
N THR A 105 18.89 -1.47 19.20
CA THR A 105 18.15 -2.27 20.18
C THR A 105 16.83 -2.77 19.58
N GLU A 106 16.19 -3.77 20.21
CA GLU A 106 14.86 -4.26 19.81
C GLU A 106 13.82 -3.12 19.73
N VAL A 107 13.85 -2.20 20.71
CA VAL A 107 12.94 -1.05 20.74
C VAL A 107 13.21 -0.12 19.56
N ARG A 108 14.48 0.11 19.24
CA ARG A 108 14.89 0.98 18.14
C ARG A 108 14.53 0.37 16.78
N TRP A 109 14.73 -0.94 16.61
CA TRP A 109 14.27 -1.69 15.44
C TRP A 109 12.76 -1.59 15.26
N GLY A 110 11.98 -1.84 16.31
CA GLY A 110 10.52 -1.74 16.24
C GLY A 110 10.02 -0.34 15.92
N ALA A 111 10.68 0.71 16.45
CA ALA A 111 10.36 2.10 16.16
C ALA A 111 10.70 2.47 14.70
N SER A 112 11.88 2.08 14.23
CA SER A 112 12.32 2.25 12.84
C SER A 112 11.36 1.56 11.86
N ALA A 113 11.01 0.30 12.10
CA ALA A 113 10.09 -0.44 11.26
C ALA A 113 8.70 0.24 11.16
N ARG A 114 8.17 0.76 12.27
CA ARG A 114 6.91 1.50 12.24
C ARG A 114 6.98 2.75 11.37
N ARG A 115 8.09 3.50 11.40
CA ARG A 115 8.30 4.67 10.54
C ARG A 115 8.46 4.28 9.07
N GLY A 116 9.21 3.20 8.80
CA GLY A 116 9.30 2.63 7.45
C GLY A 116 7.94 2.24 6.88
N LEU A 117 7.12 1.55 7.68
CA LEU A 117 5.75 1.17 7.32
C LEU A 117 4.87 2.40 7.05
N GLN A 118 4.96 3.45 7.86
CA GLN A 118 4.23 4.69 7.61
C GLN A 118 4.63 5.36 6.29
N ARG A 119 5.93 5.35 5.94
CA ARG A 119 6.41 5.84 4.64
C ARG A 119 5.86 5.00 3.49
N LEU A 120 5.87 3.67 3.61
CA LEU A 120 5.29 2.77 2.60
C LEU A 120 3.79 3.00 2.41
N LEU A 121 3.04 3.17 3.50
CA LEU A 121 1.62 3.52 3.43
C LEU A 121 1.41 4.89 2.76
N ALA A 122 2.27 5.87 3.01
CA ALA A 122 2.22 7.17 2.36
C ALA A 122 2.56 7.10 0.85
N LEU A 123 3.15 6.02 0.38
CA LEU A 123 3.42 5.72 -1.02
C LEU A 123 2.35 4.83 -1.67
N GLY A 124 1.29 4.46 -0.93
CA GLY A 124 0.21 3.61 -1.45
C GLY A 124 0.48 2.11 -1.37
N THR A 125 1.50 1.68 -0.63
CA THR A 125 1.84 0.27 -0.47
C THR A 125 0.85 -0.42 0.46
N THR A 126 0.26 -1.53 0.00
CA THR A 126 -0.67 -2.36 0.78
C THR A 126 -0.16 -3.78 1.00
N THR A 127 0.90 -4.16 0.29
CA THR A 127 1.47 -5.52 0.30
C THR A 127 2.99 -5.47 0.38
N LEU A 128 3.58 -6.31 1.23
CA LEU A 128 5.03 -6.43 1.41
C LEU A 128 5.50 -7.86 1.18
N ALA A 129 6.60 -8.05 0.46
CA ALA A 129 7.26 -9.34 0.41
C ALA A 129 8.05 -9.60 1.70
N GLY A 130 7.80 -10.79 2.32
CA GLY A 130 8.56 -11.34 3.44
C GLY A 130 9.48 -12.48 2.98
N PRO A 131 10.05 -13.26 3.90
CA PRO A 131 9.79 -13.25 5.34
C PRO A 131 10.52 -12.15 6.09
N PHE A 132 9.99 -11.77 7.27
CA PHE A 132 10.66 -10.91 8.25
C PHE A 132 11.20 -11.78 9.37
N THR A 133 12.50 -11.69 9.63
CA THR A 133 13.24 -12.51 10.60
C THR A 133 13.38 -11.83 11.95
N HIS A 134 13.55 -10.50 11.95
CA HIS A 134 13.72 -9.70 13.16
C HIS A 134 12.41 -9.61 13.97
N PRO A 135 12.36 -10.04 15.24
CA PRO A 135 11.12 -10.14 16.02
C PRO A 135 10.35 -8.82 16.14
N ALA A 136 11.06 -7.71 16.41
CA ALA A 136 10.45 -6.40 16.55
C ALA A 136 9.87 -5.87 15.22
N VAL A 137 10.56 -6.13 14.09
CA VAL A 137 10.09 -5.78 12.75
C VAL A 137 8.85 -6.60 12.38
N ARG A 138 8.91 -7.93 12.58
CA ARG A 138 7.77 -8.83 12.34
C ARG A 138 6.54 -8.39 13.12
N THR A 139 6.70 -8.04 14.39
CA THR A 139 5.61 -7.52 15.22
C THR A 139 5.05 -6.21 14.67
N ALA A 140 5.91 -5.29 14.22
CA ALA A 140 5.47 -4.03 13.61
C ALA A 140 4.68 -4.25 12.32
N VAL A 141 5.15 -5.15 11.43
CA VAL A 141 4.47 -5.51 10.19
C VAL A 141 3.10 -6.14 10.46
N GLN A 142 3.02 -7.10 11.38
CA GLN A 142 1.75 -7.73 11.76
C GLN A 142 0.72 -6.72 12.27
N ARG A 143 1.15 -5.76 13.10
CA ARG A 143 0.28 -4.71 13.66
C ARG A 143 -0.13 -3.65 12.67
N SER A 144 0.61 -3.46 11.58
CA SER A 144 0.31 -2.46 10.56
C SER A 144 -0.91 -2.80 9.71
N GLY A 145 -1.25 -4.09 9.62
CA GLY A 145 -2.30 -4.61 8.74
C GLY A 145 -1.87 -4.73 7.26
N ILE A 146 -0.65 -4.34 6.91
CA ILE A 146 -0.11 -4.55 5.55
C ILE A 146 -0.03 -6.05 5.29
N ARG A 147 -0.53 -6.48 4.14
CA ARG A 147 -0.52 -7.88 3.74
C ARG A 147 0.91 -8.34 3.44
N GLN A 148 1.27 -9.51 3.97
CA GLN A 148 2.54 -10.15 3.65
C GLN A 148 2.36 -11.17 2.53
N THR A 149 3.31 -11.17 1.58
CA THR A 149 3.42 -12.15 0.52
C THR A 149 4.76 -12.89 0.62
N PRO A 150 4.86 -14.12 0.12
CA PRO A 150 6.16 -14.74 -0.07
C PRO A 150 7.04 -13.89 -0.98
N ARG A 151 8.35 -13.89 -0.70
CA ARG A 151 9.31 -13.25 -1.62
C ARG A 151 9.39 -14.10 -2.90
N THR A 152 8.93 -13.56 -4.00
CA THR A 152 9.17 -14.16 -5.30
C THR A 152 10.62 -13.90 -5.70
N PRO A 153 11.43 -14.94 -6.02
CA PRO A 153 12.77 -14.72 -6.53
C PRO A 153 12.70 -13.84 -7.79
N ARG A 154 13.49 -12.77 -7.83
CA ARG A 154 13.58 -11.93 -9.02
C ARG A 154 13.99 -12.84 -10.20
N PRO A 155 13.26 -12.87 -11.32
CA PRO A 155 13.67 -13.70 -12.45
C PRO A 155 15.06 -13.26 -12.88
N SER A 156 15.99 -14.21 -12.89
CA SER A 156 17.31 -14.00 -13.48
C SER A 156 17.11 -13.72 -14.97
N PRO A 157 17.83 -12.77 -15.60
CA PRO A 157 17.64 -12.41 -17.01
C PRO A 157 17.81 -13.58 -17.99
N ALA A 158 18.30 -14.75 -17.52
CA ALA A 158 18.49 -15.94 -18.33
C ALA A 158 17.23 -16.85 -18.45
N ARG A 159 16.11 -16.56 -17.83
CA ARG A 159 14.83 -17.31 -17.94
C ARG A 159 13.65 -16.36 -18.23
N ALA A 160 13.69 -15.74 -19.40
CA ALA A 160 12.49 -15.12 -19.98
C ALA A 160 11.55 -16.23 -20.49
N GLY A 161 10.61 -16.65 -19.68
CA GLY A 161 9.68 -17.74 -20.06
C GLY A 161 8.77 -18.23 -18.94
N GLY A 162 8.52 -17.43 -17.93
CA GLY A 162 7.55 -17.72 -16.89
C GLY A 162 7.36 -16.47 -16.07
N ALA A 163 6.28 -15.75 -16.32
CA ALA A 163 5.87 -14.65 -15.46
C ALA A 163 5.63 -15.25 -14.06
N ALA A 164 6.52 -14.92 -13.11
CA ALA A 164 6.20 -15.07 -11.72
C ALA A 164 5.08 -14.05 -11.47
N GLU A 165 3.83 -14.52 -11.45
CA GLU A 165 2.67 -13.72 -11.08
C GLU A 165 2.93 -13.10 -9.71
N ALA A 166 3.28 -11.83 -9.70
CA ALA A 166 3.04 -11.02 -8.51
C ALA A 166 1.53 -11.16 -8.21
N PRO A 167 1.10 -11.35 -6.96
CA PRO A 167 -0.31 -11.48 -6.65
C PRO A 167 -1.03 -10.19 -7.08
N SER A 168 -1.54 -10.19 -8.29
CA SER A 168 -2.30 -9.08 -8.86
C SER A 168 -3.63 -9.03 -8.13
N HIS A 169 -3.75 -8.14 -7.19
CA HIS A 169 -5.01 -7.83 -6.54
C HIS A 169 -5.81 -6.90 -7.45
N SER A 170 -6.60 -7.48 -8.34
CA SER A 170 -7.58 -6.70 -9.10
C SER A 170 -8.68 -6.17 -8.17
N LEU A 171 -9.18 -4.98 -8.48
CA LEU A 171 -10.33 -4.39 -7.79
C LEU A 171 -11.61 -5.01 -8.35
N ALA A 172 -12.10 -6.05 -7.70
CA ALA A 172 -13.33 -6.75 -8.06
C ALA A 172 -14.25 -6.87 -6.84
N PRO A 173 -15.57 -6.95 -7.03
CA PRO A 173 -16.50 -7.24 -5.94
C PRO A 173 -16.09 -8.52 -5.19
N GLY A 174 -16.11 -8.47 -3.85
CA GLY A 174 -15.65 -9.56 -2.98
C GLY A 174 -14.16 -9.56 -2.69
N ALA A 175 -13.31 -8.85 -3.47
CA ALA A 175 -11.89 -8.71 -3.18
C ALA A 175 -11.65 -7.92 -1.89
N PRO A 176 -10.48 -8.06 -1.27
CA PRO A 176 -10.10 -7.22 -0.13
C PRO A 176 -10.11 -5.72 -0.50
N ALA A 177 -10.58 -4.88 0.41
CA ALA A 177 -10.57 -3.44 0.23
C ALA A 177 -9.19 -2.84 0.55
N ASP A 178 -8.19 -3.25 -0.26
CA ASP A 178 -6.79 -2.79 -0.20
C ASP A 178 -6.47 -2.02 -1.47
N PHE A 179 -6.43 -0.69 -1.37
CA PHE A 179 -6.22 0.17 -2.53
C PHE A 179 -5.56 1.50 -2.15
N ALA A 180 -5.10 2.21 -3.16
CA ALA A 180 -4.57 3.55 -3.02
C ALA A 180 -5.21 4.51 -4.01
N VAL A 181 -5.21 5.80 -3.69
CA VAL A 181 -5.65 6.87 -4.59
C VAL A 181 -4.47 7.78 -4.87
N PHE A 182 -4.20 8.01 -6.14
CA PHE A 182 -3.10 8.85 -6.59
C PHE A 182 -3.61 10.10 -7.31
N ALA A 183 -3.01 11.23 -7.00
CA ALA A 183 -3.21 12.49 -7.73
C ALA A 183 -2.60 12.39 -9.15
N PRO A 184 -2.94 13.32 -10.06
CA PRO A 184 -2.35 13.38 -11.40
C PRO A 184 -0.83 13.51 -11.42
N ASP A 185 -0.22 14.10 -10.39
CA ASP A 185 1.23 14.23 -10.21
C ASP A 185 1.90 12.94 -9.69
N GLY A 186 1.13 11.85 -9.51
CA GLY A 186 1.60 10.57 -9.00
C GLY A 186 1.72 10.49 -7.48
N SER A 187 1.44 11.56 -6.75
CA SER A 187 1.48 11.54 -5.28
C SER A 187 0.29 10.76 -4.71
N CYS A 188 0.53 10.00 -3.64
CA CYS A 188 -0.53 9.25 -2.97
C CYS A 188 -1.40 10.18 -2.11
N LEU A 189 -2.69 10.23 -2.40
CA LEU A 189 -3.69 10.98 -1.63
C LEU A 189 -4.23 10.19 -0.45
N ALA A 190 -4.41 8.89 -0.65
CA ALA A 190 -4.99 8.01 0.37
C ALA A 190 -4.55 6.56 0.16
N THR A 191 -4.39 5.84 1.28
CA THR A 191 -4.19 4.39 1.29
C THR A 191 -5.21 3.76 2.21
N VAL A 192 -5.86 2.73 1.70
CA VAL A 192 -6.87 1.94 2.41
C VAL A 192 -6.39 0.52 2.55
N LEU A 193 -6.45 -0.02 3.77
CA LEU A 193 -6.16 -1.42 4.11
C LEU A 193 -7.36 -2.02 4.82
N ALA A 194 -7.83 -3.17 4.33
CA ALA A 194 -9.00 -3.85 4.87
C ALA A 194 -10.18 -2.86 5.12
N GLY A 195 -10.44 -1.98 4.14
CA GLY A 195 -11.47 -0.96 4.19
C GLY A 195 -11.20 0.22 5.14
N ARG A 196 -10.07 0.24 5.83
CA ARG A 196 -9.69 1.33 6.75
C ARG A 196 -8.76 2.32 6.07
N LEU A 197 -9.07 3.60 6.18
CA LEU A 197 -8.16 4.67 5.74
C LEU A 197 -6.98 4.75 6.69
N VAL A 198 -5.80 4.30 6.24
CA VAL A 198 -4.55 4.24 7.03
C VAL A 198 -3.58 5.36 6.71
N HIS A 199 -3.71 5.98 5.54
CA HIS A 199 -2.98 7.19 5.16
C HIS A 199 -3.91 8.14 4.43
N ARG A 200 -3.77 9.44 4.72
CA ARG A 200 -4.40 10.55 4.00
C ARG A 200 -3.44 11.72 3.94
N ARG A 201 -3.11 12.16 2.72
CA ARG A 201 -2.40 13.42 2.50
C ARG A 201 -3.31 14.59 2.86
N ARG A 202 -2.79 15.54 3.62
CA ARG A 202 -3.49 16.78 4.00
C ARG A 202 -3.24 17.85 2.94
#